data_1e07a222cef07d6a1f7b8b19ba6abcc1
#
_entry.id   1e07a222cef07d6a1f7b8b19ba6abcc1
#
_cell.length_a   1.000
_cell.length_b   1.000
_cell.length_c   1.000
_cell.angle_alpha   90.00
_cell.angle_beta   90.00
_cell.angle_gamma   90.00
#
_symmetry.space_group_name_H-M   'P 1'
#
loop_
_entity.id
_entity.type
_entity.pdbx_description
1 polymer ?
#
loop_
_entity_poly.entity_id
_entity_poly.type
_entity_poly.pdbx_seq_one_letter_code
_entity_poly.pdbx_strand_id
1 'polypeptide(L)'
;MLLKDTKIYVAGHRGLVGSAIWKNLKNRGYHNLIGKTHSELDLTDQNSVASFFEKERPEVVVLAAAFVGGIMANSIYRADFIMQNMQMQCNVIGQAYKHGVKKLLFLGSTCIYPKAPPQPITEDSLLTGPLEYTNEEYAIAKIAGLKMCESYNLQYGTNYIAVMPTNLYGPNDNFHLENSHVMPAMMRKIYLAKLIHENDWNSIKQDLNLRPVVGVNGECDKDVILSTLEKYGISDNKVELWGTGTPLREFLWSEDMADACVHLLLNVDFKDIIGIDKYSSVCYGSKADGIVDRNESVGRGGAIPSLGEIRNCHINIGTGKEITIKDLAFLVKKVVDFSGEICFDASKPDGTPRKLVSVEKLNALGWRHSVEIEEGVQRLFDWYKESLSKA
;
A
#
# COMPACT_ATOMS: atom_id res chain seq x y z
N MET A 1 -9.19 -24.02 -2.54
CA MET A 1 -7.87 -23.81 -1.88
C MET A 1 -6.79 -23.88 -2.92
N LEU A 2 -5.84 -22.92 -2.97
CA LEU A 2 -4.73 -22.94 -3.92
C LEU A 2 -3.76 -24.08 -3.60
N LEU A 3 -3.30 -24.79 -4.62
CA LEU A 3 -2.27 -25.82 -4.47
C LEU A 3 -0.90 -25.21 -4.17
N LYS A 4 -0.02 -25.94 -3.50
CA LYS A 4 1.31 -25.41 -3.09
C LYS A 4 2.26 -25.15 -4.27
N ASP A 5 2.03 -25.80 -5.40
CA ASP A 5 2.74 -25.63 -6.66
C ASP A 5 2.12 -24.57 -7.60
N THR A 6 1.00 -23.95 -7.19
CA THR A 6 0.36 -22.86 -7.94
C THR A 6 1.37 -21.77 -8.29
N LYS A 7 1.42 -21.39 -9.57
CA LYS A 7 2.31 -20.34 -10.05
C LYS A 7 1.74 -18.96 -9.69
N ILE A 8 2.39 -18.23 -8.78
CA ILE A 8 1.95 -16.94 -8.26
C ILE A 8 2.91 -15.84 -8.71
N TYR A 9 2.41 -14.86 -9.44
CA TYR A 9 3.14 -13.65 -9.79
C TYR A 9 2.89 -12.55 -8.76
N VAL A 10 3.96 -12.03 -8.14
CA VAL A 10 3.90 -10.90 -7.20
C VAL A 10 4.57 -9.70 -7.85
N ALA A 11 3.76 -8.85 -8.50
CA ALA A 11 4.21 -7.57 -9.04
C ALA A 11 4.56 -6.62 -7.89
N GLY A 12 5.78 -6.06 -7.89
CA GLY A 12 6.27 -5.23 -6.79
C GLY A 12 6.85 -6.02 -5.61
N HIS A 13 7.33 -7.25 -5.84
CA HIS A 13 7.85 -8.20 -4.83
C HIS A 13 9.01 -7.69 -3.96
N ARG A 14 9.66 -6.56 -4.30
CA ARG A 14 10.75 -5.96 -3.53
C ARG A 14 10.31 -4.76 -2.67
N GLY A 15 9.10 -4.25 -2.87
CA GLY A 15 8.55 -3.13 -2.08
C GLY A 15 8.08 -3.57 -0.68
N LEU A 16 7.70 -2.61 0.16
CA LEU A 16 7.23 -2.81 1.53
C LEU A 16 6.23 -3.97 1.64
N VAL A 17 5.11 -3.90 0.93
CA VAL A 17 4.04 -4.89 1.01
C VAL A 17 4.35 -6.14 0.20
N GLY A 18 4.87 -5.96 -1.02
CA GLY A 18 5.16 -7.10 -1.92
C GLY A 18 6.21 -8.05 -1.35
N SER A 19 7.24 -7.54 -0.67
CA SER A 19 8.26 -8.38 -0.02
C SER A 19 7.71 -9.14 1.19
N ALA A 20 6.82 -8.50 1.95
CA ALA A 20 6.15 -9.15 3.08
C ALA A 20 5.18 -10.26 2.60
N ILE A 21 4.41 -10.01 1.52
CA ILE A 21 3.55 -11.04 0.89
C ILE A 21 4.40 -12.20 0.37
N TRP A 22 5.51 -11.91 -0.31
CA TRP A 22 6.45 -12.93 -0.80
C TRP A 22 6.97 -13.82 0.33
N LYS A 23 7.41 -13.22 1.44
CA LYS A 23 7.87 -13.92 2.64
C LYS A 23 6.75 -14.77 3.25
N ASN A 24 5.54 -14.21 3.40
CA ASN A 24 4.39 -14.90 3.97
C ASN A 24 4.01 -16.13 3.12
N LEU A 25 3.93 -15.99 1.80
CA LEU A 25 3.67 -17.11 0.88
C LEU A 25 4.71 -18.21 1.01
N LYS A 26 6.01 -17.86 1.03
CA LYS A 26 7.10 -18.83 1.24
C LYS A 26 6.98 -19.57 2.56
N ASN A 27 6.71 -18.86 3.65
CA ASN A 27 6.55 -19.45 4.98
C ASN A 27 5.35 -20.41 5.04
N ARG A 28 4.34 -20.17 4.21
CA ARG A 28 3.18 -21.07 4.06
C ARG A 28 3.42 -22.22 3.07
N GLY A 29 4.63 -22.33 2.51
CA GLY A 29 5.04 -23.44 1.60
C GLY A 29 4.66 -23.26 0.14
N TYR A 30 4.39 -22.02 -0.32
CA TYR A 30 4.24 -21.69 -1.73
C TYR A 30 5.61 -21.32 -2.29
N HIS A 31 6.14 -22.13 -3.20
CA HIS A 31 7.51 -21.95 -3.71
C HIS A 31 7.57 -21.55 -5.19
N ASN A 32 6.49 -21.76 -5.94
CA ASN A 32 6.40 -21.37 -7.35
C ASN A 32 6.02 -19.90 -7.51
N LEU A 33 6.88 -19.00 -6.97
CA LEU A 33 6.67 -17.56 -6.96
C LEU A 33 7.50 -16.89 -8.07
N ILE A 34 6.87 -15.99 -8.81
CA ILE A 34 7.51 -15.16 -9.83
C ILE A 34 7.51 -13.69 -9.34
N GLY A 35 8.67 -13.05 -9.42
CA GLY A 35 8.86 -11.62 -9.21
C GLY A 35 9.76 -11.05 -10.30
N LYS A 36 9.44 -9.87 -10.80
CA LYS A 36 10.24 -9.10 -11.75
C LYS A 36 10.50 -7.72 -11.20
N THR A 37 11.73 -7.25 -11.34
CA THR A 37 12.09 -5.87 -11.05
C THR A 37 11.60 -4.96 -12.18
N HIS A 38 11.55 -3.64 -11.94
CA HIS A 38 11.17 -2.69 -12.97
C HIS A 38 12.08 -2.78 -14.22
N SER A 39 13.38 -3.00 -14.03
CA SER A 39 14.32 -3.17 -15.14
C SER A 39 14.15 -4.47 -15.92
N GLU A 40 13.58 -5.51 -15.32
CA GLU A 40 13.27 -6.78 -15.99
C GLU A 40 11.90 -6.79 -16.65
N LEU A 41 10.96 -6.03 -16.13
CA LEU A 41 9.58 -5.92 -16.62
C LEU A 41 8.99 -4.57 -16.21
N ASP A 42 8.97 -3.63 -17.17
CA ASP A 42 8.23 -2.38 -17.02
C ASP A 42 6.73 -2.64 -17.21
N LEU A 43 5.96 -2.49 -16.14
CA LEU A 43 4.51 -2.73 -16.17
C LEU A 43 3.74 -1.64 -16.93
N THR A 44 4.37 -0.51 -17.26
CA THR A 44 3.77 0.53 -18.12
C THR A 44 3.84 0.14 -19.61
N ASP A 45 4.78 -0.74 -19.98
CA ASP A 45 4.89 -1.25 -21.36
C ASP A 45 3.93 -2.43 -21.59
N GLN A 46 2.87 -2.16 -22.34
CA GLN A 46 1.83 -3.13 -22.67
C GLN A 46 2.38 -4.39 -23.37
N ASN A 47 3.35 -4.23 -24.27
CA ASN A 47 3.89 -5.35 -25.06
C ASN A 47 4.76 -6.26 -24.19
N SER A 48 5.58 -5.68 -23.33
CA SER A 48 6.40 -6.43 -22.36
C SER A 48 5.53 -7.21 -21.39
N VAL A 49 4.45 -6.59 -20.88
CA VAL A 49 3.50 -7.27 -19.99
C VAL A 49 2.76 -8.40 -20.72
N ALA A 50 2.30 -8.18 -21.96
CA ALA A 50 1.66 -9.23 -22.75
C ALA A 50 2.60 -10.43 -23.00
N SER A 51 3.84 -10.16 -23.40
CA SER A 51 4.86 -11.20 -23.62
C SER A 51 5.19 -11.97 -22.34
N PHE A 52 5.25 -11.27 -21.20
CA PHE A 52 5.45 -11.88 -19.89
C PHE A 52 4.32 -12.86 -19.53
N PHE A 53 3.05 -12.43 -19.65
CA PHE A 53 1.90 -13.28 -19.35
C PHE A 53 1.79 -14.48 -20.30
N GLU A 54 2.08 -14.28 -21.59
CA GLU A 54 2.11 -15.38 -22.59
C GLU A 54 3.14 -16.44 -22.22
N LYS A 55 4.35 -16.03 -21.81
CA LYS A 55 5.45 -16.90 -21.45
C LYS A 55 5.24 -17.59 -20.10
N GLU A 56 4.96 -16.79 -19.07
CA GLU A 56 4.97 -17.28 -17.69
C GLU A 56 3.64 -17.93 -17.27
N ARG A 57 2.51 -17.52 -17.86
CA ARG A 57 1.19 -18.08 -17.56
C ARG A 57 0.92 -18.19 -16.06
N PRO A 58 1.01 -17.10 -15.26
CA PRO A 58 0.71 -17.17 -13.84
C PRO A 58 -0.75 -17.55 -13.62
N GLU A 59 -0.99 -18.41 -12.62
CA GLU A 59 -2.35 -18.81 -12.24
C GLU A 59 -2.98 -17.82 -11.27
N VAL A 60 -2.14 -17.17 -10.48
CA VAL A 60 -2.54 -16.16 -9.47
C VAL A 60 -1.65 -14.94 -9.60
N VAL A 61 -2.24 -13.76 -9.44
CA VAL A 61 -1.52 -12.48 -9.52
C VAL A 61 -1.78 -11.66 -8.25
N VAL A 62 -0.71 -11.13 -7.68
CA VAL A 62 -0.76 -10.08 -6.64
C VAL A 62 -0.19 -8.81 -7.25
N LEU A 63 -1.03 -7.80 -7.46
CA LEU A 63 -0.61 -6.51 -8.01
C LEU A 63 -0.34 -5.53 -6.86
N ALA A 64 0.89 -5.60 -6.32
CA ALA A 64 1.40 -4.72 -5.28
C ALA A 64 2.31 -3.61 -5.84
N ALA A 65 2.59 -3.62 -7.14
CA ALA A 65 3.35 -2.57 -7.82
C ALA A 65 2.49 -1.32 -8.01
N ALA A 66 3.08 -0.17 -7.73
CA ALA A 66 2.49 1.14 -7.99
C ALA A 66 3.59 2.21 -8.02
N PHE A 67 3.36 3.30 -8.74
CA PHE A 67 4.13 4.52 -8.59
C PHE A 67 3.58 5.28 -7.38
N VAL A 68 4.37 5.35 -6.30
CA VAL A 68 3.95 5.89 -5.00
C VAL A 68 4.93 6.94 -4.51
N GLY A 69 4.47 7.85 -3.65
CA GLY A 69 5.31 8.88 -3.03
C GLY A 69 4.53 9.67 -1.97
N GLY A 70 5.26 10.48 -1.21
CA GLY A 70 4.68 11.38 -0.22
C GLY A 70 3.87 12.53 -0.85
N ILE A 71 3.31 13.40 0.00
CA ILE A 71 2.45 14.53 -0.41
C ILE A 71 3.15 15.44 -1.45
N MET A 72 4.42 15.76 -1.23
CA MET A 72 5.19 16.63 -2.14
C MET A 72 5.33 16.00 -3.53
N ALA A 73 5.70 14.72 -3.61
CA ALA A 73 5.84 14.02 -4.88
C ALA A 73 4.50 13.96 -5.63
N ASN A 74 3.40 13.63 -4.94
CA ASN A 74 2.06 13.63 -5.52
C ASN A 74 1.67 15.02 -6.06
N SER A 75 2.00 16.09 -5.35
CA SER A 75 1.68 17.45 -5.75
C SER A 75 2.48 17.94 -6.96
N ILE A 76 3.70 17.45 -7.14
CA ILE A 76 4.62 17.88 -8.22
C ILE A 76 4.44 17.02 -9.48
N TYR A 77 4.36 15.69 -9.33
CA TYR A 77 4.35 14.73 -10.45
C TYR A 77 2.95 14.20 -10.76
N ARG A 78 1.94 15.06 -10.71
CA ARG A 78 0.51 14.71 -10.83
C ARG A 78 0.20 13.83 -12.06
N ALA A 79 0.67 14.26 -13.25
CA ALA A 79 0.45 13.51 -14.48
C ALA A 79 1.11 12.13 -14.47
N ASP A 80 2.32 12.01 -13.91
CA ASP A 80 3.02 10.74 -13.80
C ASP A 80 2.29 9.79 -12.83
N PHE A 81 1.78 10.30 -11.72
CA PHE A 81 1.04 9.49 -10.75
C PHE A 81 -0.22 8.87 -11.34
N ILE A 82 -1.03 9.64 -12.07
CA ILE A 82 -2.23 9.08 -12.71
C ILE A 82 -1.85 8.16 -13.86
N MET A 83 -0.97 8.60 -14.77
CA MET A 83 -0.68 7.89 -16.02
C MET A 83 0.00 6.55 -15.77
N GLN A 84 1.10 6.52 -15.01
CA GLN A 84 1.85 5.29 -14.77
C GLN A 84 1.01 4.26 -14.00
N ASN A 85 0.28 4.69 -12.95
CA ASN A 85 -0.58 3.77 -12.21
C ASN A 85 -1.71 3.22 -13.08
N MET A 86 -2.33 4.05 -13.93
CA MET A 86 -3.37 3.59 -14.87
C MET A 86 -2.80 2.58 -15.87
N GLN A 87 -1.65 2.85 -16.48
CA GLN A 87 -1.02 1.94 -17.42
C GLN A 87 -0.69 0.59 -16.79
N MET A 88 -0.01 0.60 -15.63
CA MET A 88 0.37 -0.63 -14.92
C MET A 88 -0.85 -1.51 -14.62
N GLN A 89 -1.89 -0.94 -14.01
CA GLN A 89 -3.07 -1.71 -13.63
C GLN A 89 -3.90 -2.16 -14.83
N CYS A 90 -4.06 -1.35 -15.87
CA CYS A 90 -4.75 -1.74 -17.10
C CYS A 90 -4.02 -2.90 -17.80
N ASN A 91 -2.70 -2.82 -17.90
CA ASN A 91 -1.89 -3.87 -18.53
C ASN A 91 -1.99 -5.17 -17.74
N VAL A 92 -1.76 -5.15 -16.42
CA VAL A 92 -1.74 -6.37 -15.60
C VAL A 92 -3.13 -6.99 -15.48
N ILE A 93 -4.17 -6.21 -15.16
CA ILE A 93 -5.54 -6.73 -15.00
C ILE A 93 -6.07 -7.26 -16.35
N GLY A 94 -5.83 -6.53 -17.45
CA GLY A 94 -6.25 -6.96 -18.78
C GLY A 94 -5.56 -8.24 -19.24
N GLN A 95 -4.24 -8.37 -19.03
CA GLN A 95 -3.51 -9.59 -19.37
C GLN A 95 -3.84 -10.76 -18.44
N ALA A 96 -4.12 -10.49 -17.17
CA ALA A 96 -4.60 -11.50 -16.22
C ALA A 96 -5.90 -12.16 -16.73
N TYR A 97 -6.85 -11.35 -17.19
CA TYR A 97 -8.09 -11.87 -17.80
C TYR A 97 -7.82 -12.65 -19.09
N LYS A 98 -7.09 -12.07 -20.02
CA LYS A 98 -6.77 -12.67 -21.32
C LYS A 98 -6.10 -14.05 -21.18
N HIS A 99 -5.30 -14.26 -20.14
CA HIS A 99 -4.55 -15.49 -19.91
C HIS A 99 -5.19 -16.40 -18.85
N GLY A 100 -6.42 -16.16 -18.44
CA GLY A 100 -7.19 -17.04 -17.58
C GLY A 100 -6.65 -17.12 -16.14
N VAL A 101 -6.10 -16.03 -15.61
CA VAL A 101 -5.68 -15.94 -14.20
C VAL A 101 -6.87 -16.25 -13.30
N LYS A 102 -6.72 -17.27 -12.46
CA LYS A 102 -7.77 -17.81 -11.60
C LYS A 102 -8.14 -16.84 -10.47
N LYS A 103 -7.15 -16.09 -9.95
CA LYS A 103 -7.35 -15.14 -8.86
C LYS A 103 -6.37 -13.97 -8.95
N LEU A 104 -6.87 -12.76 -8.70
CA LEU A 104 -6.06 -11.57 -8.66
C LEU A 104 -6.35 -10.78 -7.39
N LEU A 105 -5.30 -10.34 -6.70
CA LEU A 105 -5.37 -9.40 -5.59
C LEU A 105 -4.80 -8.05 -6.03
N PHE A 106 -5.64 -7.02 -6.05
CA PHE A 106 -5.24 -5.64 -6.38
C PHE A 106 -5.06 -4.82 -5.11
N LEU A 107 -3.86 -4.28 -4.91
CA LEU A 107 -3.59 -3.39 -3.80
C LEU A 107 -3.93 -1.94 -4.18
N GLY A 108 -5.03 -1.46 -3.61
CA GLY A 108 -5.47 -0.08 -3.68
C GLY A 108 -4.82 0.78 -2.59
N SER A 109 -5.58 1.74 -2.09
CA SER A 109 -5.19 2.63 -0.99
C SER A 109 -6.43 3.29 -0.41
N THR A 110 -6.43 3.59 0.88
CA THR A 110 -7.51 4.40 1.51
C THR A 110 -7.55 5.86 1.04
N CYS A 111 -6.62 6.28 0.17
CA CYS A 111 -6.70 7.58 -0.52
C CYS A 111 -7.91 7.71 -1.46
N ILE A 112 -8.54 6.59 -1.83
CA ILE A 112 -9.76 6.56 -2.66
C ILE A 112 -10.99 7.19 -2.00
N TYR A 113 -10.96 7.35 -0.68
CA TYR A 113 -12.10 7.92 0.06
C TYR A 113 -12.08 9.44 0.04
N PRO A 114 -13.27 10.06 0.19
CA PRO A 114 -13.36 11.50 0.30
C PRO A 114 -12.43 12.10 1.37
N LYS A 115 -12.11 13.39 1.23
CA LYS A 115 -11.29 14.12 2.21
C LYS A 115 -11.89 14.11 3.61
N ALA A 116 -13.22 14.19 3.73
CA ALA A 116 -13.94 14.27 4.99
C ALA A 116 -15.13 13.29 5.02
N PRO A 117 -14.91 11.97 4.99
CA PRO A 117 -15.98 11.00 5.06
C PRO A 117 -16.42 10.78 6.52
N PRO A 118 -17.62 10.20 6.76
CA PRO A 118 -17.96 9.67 8.07
C PRO A 118 -16.90 8.71 8.61
N GLN A 119 -16.72 8.67 9.92
CA GLN A 119 -15.72 7.85 10.59
C GLN A 119 -16.39 6.82 11.53
N PRO A 120 -15.95 5.56 11.56
CA PRO A 120 -14.92 4.97 10.69
C PRO A 120 -15.36 4.89 9.23
N ILE A 121 -14.40 4.96 8.29
CA ILE A 121 -14.65 4.97 6.85
C ILE A 121 -15.05 3.56 6.41
N THR A 122 -16.28 3.40 5.96
CA THR A 122 -16.74 2.14 5.33
C THR A 122 -16.46 2.14 3.84
N GLU A 123 -16.52 0.97 3.21
CA GLU A 123 -16.36 0.82 1.76
C GLU A 123 -17.41 1.61 0.97
N ASP A 124 -18.58 1.84 1.56
CA ASP A 124 -19.66 2.63 0.95
C ASP A 124 -19.38 4.13 0.90
N SER A 125 -18.33 4.60 1.56
CA SER A 125 -17.86 5.98 1.45
C SER A 125 -17.19 6.29 0.11
N LEU A 126 -16.95 5.29 -0.75
CA LEU A 126 -16.34 5.50 -2.06
C LEU A 126 -17.22 6.40 -2.95
N LEU A 127 -16.59 7.47 -3.51
CA LEU A 127 -17.24 8.43 -4.44
C LEU A 127 -18.41 9.22 -3.83
N THR A 128 -18.46 9.38 -2.51
CA THR A 128 -19.51 10.17 -1.84
C THR A 128 -19.16 11.64 -1.63
N GLY A 129 -17.96 12.06 -2.02
CA GLY A 129 -17.49 13.45 -1.88
C GLY A 129 -16.15 13.69 -2.58
N PRO A 130 -15.64 14.94 -2.55
CA PRO A 130 -14.37 15.28 -3.18
C PRO A 130 -13.18 14.58 -2.51
N LEU A 131 -12.20 14.20 -3.30
CA LEU A 131 -10.95 13.58 -2.85
C LEU A 131 -10.02 14.63 -2.20
N GLU A 132 -8.96 14.15 -1.55
CA GLU A 132 -7.89 15.03 -1.08
C GLU A 132 -7.06 15.52 -2.27
N TYR A 133 -7.08 16.84 -2.49
CA TYR A 133 -6.49 17.47 -3.68
C TYR A 133 -5.01 17.14 -3.90
N THR A 134 -4.24 16.97 -2.84
CA THR A 134 -2.78 16.73 -2.94
C THR A 134 -2.40 15.36 -3.49
N ASN A 135 -3.34 14.40 -3.53
CA ASN A 135 -3.11 13.05 -4.05
C ASN A 135 -4.29 12.53 -4.90
N GLU A 136 -5.10 13.43 -5.43
CA GLU A 136 -6.32 13.11 -6.19
C GLU A 136 -6.01 12.22 -7.40
N GLU A 137 -4.94 12.48 -8.13
CA GLU A 137 -4.54 11.73 -9.33
C GLU A 137 -4.21 10.27 -9.00
N TYR A 138 -3.47 10.06 -7.92
CA TYR A 138 -3.18 8.72 -7.41
C TYR A 138 -4.47 8.02 -6.97
N ALA A 139 -5.32 8.74 -6.25
CA ALA A 139 -6.60 8.20 -5.78
C ALA A 139 -7.51 7.80 -6.93
N ILE A 140 -7.65 8.63 -7.97
CA ILE A 140 -8.42 8.34 -9.19
C ILE A 140 -7.88 7.08 -9.88
N ALA A 141 -6.57 6.96 -10.04
CA ALA A 141 -5.97 5.76 -10.61
C ALA A 141 -6.33 4.52 -9.80
N LYS A 142 -6.25 4.58 -8.47
CA LYS A 142 -6.61 3.45 -7.59
C LYS A 142 -8.11 3.13 -7.61
N ILE A 143 -8.98 4.14 -7.70
CA ILE A 143 -10.43 3.95 -7.92
C ILE A 143 -10.67 3.21 -9.24
N ALA A 144 -10.02 3.61 -10.32
CA ALA A 144 -10.16 2.94 -11.59
C ALA A 144 -9.74 1.46 -11.52
N GLY A 145 -8.62 1.16 -10.87
CA GLY A 145 -8.15 -0.22 -10.72
C GLY A 145 -9.12 -1.11 -9.93
N LEU A 146 -9.65 -0.61 -8.81
CA LEU A 146 -10.65 -1.36 -8.05
C LEU A 146 -11.94 -1.56 -8.87
N LYS A 147 -12.40 -0.53 -9.61
CA LYS A 147 -13.59 -0.63 -10.47
C LYS A 147 -13.35 -1.56 -11.66
N MET A 148 -12.14 -1.65 -12.18
CA MET A 148 -11.78 -2.70 -13.14
C MET A 148 -11.97 -4.10 -12.53
N CYS A 149 -11.42 -4.37 -11.35
CA CYS A 149 -11.60 -5.68 -10.70
C CYS A 149 -13.10 -6.01 -10.50
N GLU A 150 -13.88 -5.05 -9.98
CA GLU A 150 -15.32 -5.20 -9.78
C GLU A 150 -16.05 -5.48 -11.11
N SER A 151 -15.75 -4.71 -12.16
CA SER A 151 -16.39 -4.86 -13.48
C SER A 151 -16.05 -6.19 -14.16
N TYR A 152 -14.78 -6.64 -14.06
CA TYR A 152 -14.39 -7.95 -14.61
C TYR A 152 -15.09 -9.10 -13.88
N ASN A 153 -15.25 -9.00 -12.55
CA ASN A 153 -16.00 -9.99 -11.78
C ASN A 153 -17.46 -10.05 -12.21
N LEU A 154 -18.10 -8.88 -12.32
CA LEU A 154 -19.52 -8.79 -12.65
C LEU A 154 -19.83 -9.19 -14.11
N GLN A 155 -18.93 -8.86 -15.03
CA GLN A 155 -19.14 -9.13 -16.46
C GLN A 155 -18.67 -10.51 -16.89
N TYR A 156 -17.54 -10.97 -16.35
CA TYR A 156 -16.85 -12.17 -16.84
C TYR A 156 -16.74 -13.29 -15.80
N GLY A 157 -17.25 -13.08 -14.57
CA GLY A 157 -17.18 -14.08 -13.51
C GLY A 157 -15.75 -14.34 -13.02
N THR A 158 -14.84 -13.37 -13.13
CA THR A 158 -13.49 -13.50 -12.59
C THR A 158 -13.49 -13.48 -11.06
N ASN A 159 -12.33 -13.78 -10.45
CA ASN A 159 -12.16 -13.75 -8.99
C ASN A 159 -11.06 -12.74 -8.62
N TYR A 160 -11.34 -11.45 -8.81
CA TYR A 160 -10.41 -10.35 -8.60
C TYR A 160 -10.83 -9.54 -7.38
N ILE A 161 -10.00 -9.55 -6.35
CA ILE A 161 -10.28 -8.89 -5.07
C ILE A 161 -9.43 -7.62 -4.96
N ALA A 162 -10.05 -6.49 -4.68
CA ALA A 162 -9.37 -5.24 -4.41
C ALA A 162 -9.34 -4.96 -2.89
N VAL A 163 -8.17 -4.59 -2.36
CA VAL A 163 -7.98 -4.28 -0.93
C VAL A 163 -7.44 -2.87 -0.75
N MET A 164 -7.91 -2.21 0.31
CA MET A 164 -7.58 -0.82 0.62
C MET A 164 -6.85 -0.74 1.96
N PRO A 165 -5.51 -0.81 1.95
CA PRO A 165 -4.73 -0.69 3.17
C PRO A 165 -4.77 0.72 3.75
N THR A 166 -4.76 0.80 5.08
CA THR A 166 -4.45 2.01 5.84
C THR A 166 -2.96 2.38 5.74
N ASN A 167 -2.46 3.30 6.59
CA ASN A 167 -1.03 3.64 6.55
C ASN A 167 -0.20 2.45 7.01
N LEU A 168 0.73 2.02 6.15
CA LEU A 168 1.60 0.89 6.40
C LEU A 168 2.96 1.34 6.91
N TYR A 169 3.60 0.51 7.71
CA TYR A 169 4.96 0.66 8.17
C TYR A 169 5.60 -0.72 8.42
N GLY A 170 6.91 -0.84 8.27
CA GLY A 170 7.57 -2.13 8.48
C GLY A 170 8.93 -2.24 7.80
N PRO A 171 9.52 -3.45 7.77
CA PRO A 171 10.76 -3.74 7.07
C PRO A 171 10.69 -3.36 5.59
N ASN A 172 11.81 -2.84 5.06
CA ASN A 172 11.94 -2.34 3.69
C ASN A 172 11.10 -1.10 3.36
N ASP A 173 10.63 -0.35 4.38
CA ASP A 173 10.00 0.94 4.17
C ASP A 173 11.03 1.99 3.70
N ASN A 174 10.52 3.08 3.14
CA ASN A 174 11.34 4.20 2.71
C ASN A 174 11.61 5.15 3.89
N PHE A 175 12.88 5.28 4.29
CA PHE A 175 13.33 6.17 5.35
C PHE A 175 13.93 7.49 4.85
N HIS A 176 13.68 7.88 3.61
CA HIS A 176 14.16 9.14 3.06
C HIS A 176 13.47 10.34 3.75
N LEU A 177 14.25 11.33 4.23
CA LEU A 177 13.69 12.42 5.04
C LEU A 177 12.66 13.32 4.33
N GLU A 178 12.67 13.35 2.99
CA GLU A 178 11.74 14.17 2.19
C GLU A 178 10.55 13.36 1.63
N ASN A 179 10.80 12.12 1.22
CA ASN A 179 9.86 11.36 0.37
C ASN A 179 9.24 10.16 1.08
N SER A 180 9.52 9.97 2.37
CA SER A 180 8.97 8.86 3.15
C SER A 180 7.62 9.19 3.79
N HIS A 181 6.95 8.15 4.27
CA HIS A 181 5.78 8.30 5.12
C HIS A 181 6.18 8.78 6.53
N VAL A 182 5.19 9.21 7.30
CA VAL A 182 5.40 9.85 8.62
C VAL A 182 6.16 8.97 9.60
N MET A 183 5.85 7.68 9.72
CA MET A 183 6.45 6.77 10.68
C MET A 183 7.97 6.59 10.43
N PRO A 184 8.43 6.16 9.22
CA PRO A 184 9.85 5.97 8.96
C PRO A 184 10.64 7.29 9.00
N ALA A 185 10.07 8.41 8.52
CA ALA A 185 10.70 9.73 8.62
C ALA A 185 10.93 10.13 10.08
N MET A 186 9.91 10.00 10.91
CA MET A 186 9.94 10.31 12.33
C MET A 186 10.98 9.47 13.08
N MET A 187 10.99 8.16 12.83
CA MET A 187 11.95 7.24 13.45
C MET A 187 13.39 7.61 13.09
N ARG A 188 13.66 7.85 11.80
CA ARG A 188 15.01 8.25 11.38
C ARG A 188 15.43 9.57 11.96
N LYS A 189 14.55 10.59 11.97
CA LYS A 189 14.85 11.90 12.58
C LYS A 189 15.23 11.77 14.06
N ILE A 190 14.41 11.06 14.82
CA ILE A 190 14.62 10.90 16.27
C ILE A 190 15.88 10.09 16.55
N TYR A 191 16.16 9.06 15.76
CA TYR A 191 17.37 8.26 15.92
C TYR A 191 18.64 9.05 15.57
N LEU A 192 18.65 9.80 14.46
CA LEU A 192 19.78 10.67 14.12
C LEU A 192 20.03 11.74 15.19
N ALA A 193 18.97 12.33 15.77
CA ALA A 193 19.12 13.29 16.87
C ALA A 193 19.75 12.63 18.11
N LYS A 194 19.34 11.41 18.46
CA LYS A 194 19.97 10.62 19.52
C LYS A 194 21.44 10.38 19.24
N LEU A 195 21.81 9.95 18.05
CA LEU A 195 23.21 9.68 17.67
C LEU A 195 24.07 10.94 17.73
N ILE A 196 23.52 12.10 17.35
CA ILE A 196 24.22 13.39 17.50
C ILE A 196 24.43 13.71 18.98
N HIS A 197 23.39 13.55 19.82
CA HIS A 197 23.44 13.77 21.27
C HIS A 197 24.50 12.90 21.95
N GLU A 198 24.56 11.61 21.58
CA GLU A 198 25.52 10.64 22.09
C GLU A 198 26.89 10.74 21.43
N ASN A 199 27.07 11.64 20.44
CA ASN A 199 28.30 11.83 19.65
C ASN A 199 28.75 10.53 18.92
N ASP A 200 27.79 9.66 18.55
CA ASP A 200 28.04 8.41 17.79
C ASP A 200 28.14 8.68 16.28
N TRP A 201 29.31 9.21 15.90
CA TRP A 201 29.60 9.54 14.49
C TRP A 201 29.71 8.32 13.58
N ASN A 202 30.03 7.16 14.12
CA ASN A 202 30.09 5.93 13.32
C ASN A 202 28.70 5.55 12.80
N SER A 203 27.71 5.51 13.69
CA SER A 203 26.33 5.19 13.31
C SER A 203 25.70 6.26 12.41
N ILE A 204 26.00 7.56 12.65
CA ILE A 204 25.56 8.67 11.76
C ILE A 204 26.10 8.45 10.33
N LYS A 205 27.38 8.17 10.18
CA LYS A 205 28.01 7.92 8.88
C LYS A 205 27.42 6.70 8.18
N GLN A 206 27.20 5.62 8.91
CA GLN A 206 26.55 4.41 8.36
C GLN A 206 25.14 4.72 7.84
N ASP A 207 24.33 5.46 8.61
CA ASP A 207 22.98 5.86 8.16
C ASP A 207 23.02 6.69 6.88
N LEU A 208 23.87 7.71 6.85
CA LEU A 208 23.98 8.63 5.72
C LEU A 208 24.61 7.98 4.49
N ASN A 209 25.51 7.01 4.64
CA ASN A 209 26.06 6.24 3.53
C ASN A 209 24.99 5.33 2.91
N LEU A 210 24.18 4.69 3.76
CA LEU A 210 23.06 3.85 3.29
C LEU A 210 21.91 4.69 2.70
N ARG A 211 21.65 5.87 3.26
CA ARG A 211 20.52 6.74 2.92
C ARG A 211 20.95 8.21 2.85
N PRO A 212 21.68 8.62 1.79
CA PRO A 212 22.15 10.00 1.63
C PRO A 212 21.00 11.00 1.68
N VAL A 213 21.27 12.21 2.18
CA VAL A 213 20.31 13.33 2.27
C VAL A 213 20.79 14.47 1.37
N VAL A 214 20.08 14.72 0.26
CA VAL A 214 20.43 15.77 -0.73
C VAL A 214 21.91 15.74 -1.12
N GLY A 215 22.43 14.54 -1.40
CA GLY A 215 23.83 14.33 -1.77
C GLY A 215 24.82 14.32 -0.61
N VAL A 216 24.39 14.61 0.62
CA VAL A 216 25.22 14.50 1.82
C VAL A 216 25.20 13.06 2.31
N ASN A 217 26.37 12.45 2.40
CA ASN A 217 26.60 11.09 2.89
C ASN A 217 27.55 11.09 4.10
N GLY A 218 27.92 9.93 4.59
CA GLY A 218 28.79 9.78 5.77
C GLY A 218 30.26 10.18 5.56
N GLU A 219 30.69 10.43 4.32
CA GLU A 219 32.03 10.87 4.00
C GLU A 219 32.19 12.41 4.00
N CYS A 220 31.05 13.12 4.13
CA CYS A 220 31.05 14.58 4.22
C CYS A 220 31.57 15.07 5.56
N ASP A 221 32.07 16.33 5.60
CA ASP A 221 32.50 16.97 6.83
C ASP A 221 31.38 17.08 7.86
N LYS A 222 31.76 16.98 9.13
CA LYS A 222 30.82 17.01 10.26
C LYS A 222 29.89 18.23 10.24
N ASP A 223 30.41 19.42 9.94
CA ASP A 223 29.63 20.65 9.90
C ASP A 223 28.64 20.67 8.76
N VAL A 224 28.98 20.05 7.61
CA VAL A 224 28.09 19.87 6.47
C VAL A 224 26.96 18.93 6.83
N ILE A 225 27.24 17.81 7.50
CA ILE A 225 26.25 16.87 7.98
C ILE A 225 25.29 17.56 8.94
N LEU A 226 25.82 18.21 10.00
CA LEU A 226 25.01 18.89 11.01
C LEU A 226 24.11 19.97 10.39
N SER A 227 24.68 20.85 9.56
CA SER A 227 23.91 21.92 8.91
C SER A 227 22.84 21.38 7.95
N THR A 228 23.07 20.21 7.37
CA THR A 228 22.06 19.54 6.53
C THR A 228 20.94 18.95 7.38
N LEU A 229 21.26 18.21 8.44
CA LEU A 229 20.26 17.60 9.32
C LEU A 229 19.42 18.68 10.05
N GLU A 230 20.01 19.82 10.41
CA GLU A 230 19.28 20.94 11.01
C GLU A 230 18.18 21.49 10.11
N LYS A 231 18.37 21.53 8.78
CA LYS A 231 17.32 21.89 7.81
C LYS A 231 16.10 20.98 7.84
N TYR A 232 16.26 19.75 8.31
CA TYR A 232 15.20 18.78 8.53
C TYR A 232 14.66 18.79 9.97
N GLY A 233 15.07 19.75 10.79
CA GLY A 233 14.66 19.88 12.18
C GLY A 233 15.30 18.84 13.11
N ILE A 234 16.54 18.42 12.82
CA ILE A 234 17.27 17.42 13.60
C ILE A 234 18.48 18.08 14.26
N SER A 235 18.52 18.13 15.58
CA SER A 235 19.66 18.57 16.38
C SER A 235 19.94 17.60 17.54
N ASP A 236 21.00 17.85 18.29
CA ASP A 236 21.44 17.02 19.42
C ASP A 236 20.43 16.93 20.57
N ASN A 237 19.63 17.98 20.76
CA ASN A 237 18.70 18.09 21.88
C ASN A 237 17.23 18.27 21.45
N LYS A 238 16.95 18.37 20.13
CA LYS A 238 15.62 18.70 19.63
C LYS A 238 15.36 18.03 18.27
N VAL A 239 14.12 17.52 18.12
CA VAL A 239 13.57 17.13 16.81
C VAL A 239 12.31 17.93 16.53
N GLU A 240 12.26 18.58 15.36
CA GLU A 240 11.12 19.33 14.90
C GLU A 240 10.31 18.52 13.87
N LEU A 241 9.02 18.38 14.13
CA LEU A 241 8.05 17.70 13.28
C LEU A 241 7.05 18.71 12.72
N TRP A 242 6.60 18.49 11.50
CA TRP A 242 5.63 19.37 10.83
C TRP A 242 4.22 19.20 11.39
N GLY A 243 3.45 20.32 11.40
CA GLY A 243 2.05 20.36 11.81
C GLY A 243 1.88 20.52 13.32
N THR A 244 0.64 20.36 13.78
CA THR A 244 0.28 20.49 15.20
C THR A 244 0.46 19.21 16.01
N GLY A 245 0.63 18.06 15.34
CA GLY A 245 0.64 16.75 15.98
C GLY A 245 -0.75 16.23 16.36
N THR A 246 -1.82 16.99 16.14
CA THR A 246 -3.20 16.60 16.51
C THR A 246 -3.88 15.60 15.58
N PRO A 247 -3.55 15.49 14.26
CA PRO A 247 -4.21 14.55 13.38
C PRO A 247 -4.12 13.11 13.87
N LEU A 248 -5.24 12.40 13.73
CA LEU A 248 -5.36 10.99 14.06
C LEU A 248 -5.07 10.12 12.84
N ARG A 249 -4.26 9.09 13.02
CA ARG A 249 -3.90 8.12 11.98
C ARG A 249 -3.99 6.70 12.49
N GLU A 250 -4.38 5.84 11.61
CA GLU A 250 -4.32 4.40 11.76
C GLU A 250 -3.04 3.88 11.11
N PHE A 251 -2.35 2.95 11.78
CA PHE A 251 -1.13 2.32 11.29
C PHE A 251 -1.23 0.81 11.35
N LEU A 252 -0.80 0.13 10.30
CA LEU A 252 -0.81 -1.33 10.23
C LEU A 252 0.60 -1.84 9.88
N TRP A 253 1.06 -2.83 10.62
CA TRP A 253 2.32 -3.53 10.38
C TRP A 253 2.32 -4.25 9.03
N SER A 254 3.37 -4.09 8.23
CA SER A 254 3.42 -4.58 6.85
C SER A 254 3.32 -6.10 6.74
N GLU A 255 3.80 -6.85 7.73
CA GLU A 255 3.65 -8.31 7.74
C GLU A 255 2.21 -8.74 8.09
N ASP A 256 1.47 -7.96 8.91
CA ASP A 256 0.04 -8.16 9.13
C ASP A 256 -0.76 -7.83 7.84
N MET A 257 -0.39 -6.75 7.14
CA MET A 257 -0.97 -6.47 5.83
C MET A 257 -0.75 -7.63 4.86
N ALA A 258 0.46 -8.18 4.82
CA ALA A 258 0.77 -9.33 3.98
C ALA A 258 -0.04 -10.57 4.39
N ASP A 259 -0.21 -10.79 5.68
CA ASP A 259 -1.00 -11.91 6.20
C ASP A 259 -2.49 -11.77 5.84
N ALA A 260 -3.05 -10.56 5.92
CA ALA A 260 -4.40 -10.26 5.43
C ALA A 260 -4.53 -10.54 3.93
N CYS A 261 -3.60 -10.06 3.13
CA CYS A 261 -3.57 -10.30 1.68
C CYS A 261 -3.55 -11.80 1.35
N VAL A 262 -2.66 -12.54 2.01
CA VAL A 262 -2.54 -13.98 1.79
C VAL A 262 -3.75 -14.74 2.32
N HIS A 263 -4.34 -14.32 3.46
CA HIS A 263 -5.60 -14.88 3.96
C HIS A 263 -6.72 -14.73 2.91
N LEU A 264 -6.93 -13.51 2.38
CA LEU A 264 -7.94 -13.26 1.36
C LEU A 264 -7.65 -14.03 0.07
N LEU A 265 -6.39 -14.09 -0.33
CA LEU A 265 -5.98 -14.82 -1.52
C LEU A 265 -6.28 -16.32 -1.42
N LEU A 266 -6.12 -16.92 -0.24
CA LEU A 266 -6.27 -18.37 -0.05
C LEU A 266 -7.69 -18.81 0.31
N ASN A 267 -8.45 -17.96 1.02
CA ASN A 267 -9.67 -18.38 1.70
C ASN A 267 -10.94 -17.65 1.25
N VAL A 268 -10.83 -16.53 0.52
CA VAL A 268 -11.96 -15.68 0.18
C VAL A 268 -12.10 -15.56 -1.32
N ASP A 269 -13.26 -15.85 -1.87
CA ASP A 269 -13.61 -15.61 -3.27
C ASP A 269 -14.54 -14.40 -3.40
N PHE A 270 -14.64 -13.82 -4.58
CA PHE A 270 -15.51 -12.65 -4.82
C PHE A 270 -16.99 -12.92 -4.41
N LYS A 271 -17.49 -14.13 -4.63
CA LYS A 271 -18.82 -14.54 -4.18
C LYS A 271 -19.03 -14.44 -2.66
N ASP A 272 -17.99 -14.67 -1.87
CA ASP A 272 -18.04 -14.59 -0.40
C ASP A 272 -18.16 -13.13 0.08
N ILE A 273 -17.67 -12.20 -0.74
CA ILE A 273 -17.72 -10.75 -0.44
C ILE A 273 -19.13 -10.19 -0.69
N ILE A 274 -19.79 -10.60 -1.78
CA ILE A 274 -21.10 -10.06 -2.17
C ILE A 274 -22.29 -10.92 -1.72
N GLY A 275 -22.03 -12.14 -1.25
CA GLY A 275 -23.03 -13.15 -0.89
C GLY A 275 -23.45 -14.01 -2.08
N ILE A 276 -23.67 -15.30 -1.81
CA ILE A 276 -23.95 -16.32 -2.84
C ILE A 276 -25.21 -16.00 -3.64
N ASP A 277 -26.27 -15.51 -2.98
CA ASP A 277 -27.53 -15.18 -3.63
C ASP A 277 -27.39 -14.06 -4.66
N LYS A 278 -26.64 -13.01 -4.33
CA LYS A 278 -26.32 -11.92 -5.26
C LYS A 278 -25.40 -12.40 -6.39
N TYR A 279 -24.41 -13.23 -6.09
CA TYR A 279 -23.50 -13.77 -7.09
C TYR A 279 -24.21 -14.61 -8.14
N SER A 280 -25.13 -15.47 -7.72
CA SER A 280 -25.93 -16.31 -8.63
C SER A 280 -26.78 -15.51 -9.61
N SER A 281 -27.15 -14.28 -9.26
CA SER A 281 -27.92 -13.37 -10.11
C SER A 281 -27.06 -12.59 -11.11
N VAL A 282 -25.72 -12.55 -10.93
CA VAL A 282 -24.77 -11.73 -11.73
C VAL A 282 -24.18 -12.51 -12.91
N CYS A 283 -24.06 -13.83 -12.80
CA CYS A 283 -23.40 -14.64 -13.83
C CYS A 283 -24.20 -14.71 -15.12
N TYR A 284 -24.07 -13.69 -15.96
CA TYR A 284 -24.49 -13.74 -17.35
C TYR A 284 -23.36 -14.26 -18.23
N GLY A 285 -23.61 -15.43 -18.82
CA GLY A 285 -22.96 -15.91 -20.04
C GLY A 285 -21.44 -15.99 -19.97
N SER A 286 -20.92 -16.94 -19.20
CA SER A 286 -19.60 -17.49 -19.52
C SER A 286 -19.71 -18.29 -20.82
N LYS A 287 -19.50 -17.64 -21.96
CA LYS A 287 -19.03 -18.40 -23.12
C LYS A 287 -17.57 -18.74 -22.85
N ALA A 288 -17.27 -20.04 -22.80
CA ALA A 288 -15.93 -20.61 -22.55
C ALA A 288 -14.88 -20.20 -23.58
N ASP A 289 -15.20 -19.41 -24.60
CA ASP A 289 -14.39 -19.17 -25.78
C ASP A 289 -13.92 -17.72 -25.98
N GLY A 290 -13.90 -16.91 -24.91
CA GLY A 290 -13.04 -15.71 -24.84
C GLY A 290 -13.23 -14.58 -25.86
N ILE A 291 -14.14 -14.69 -26.82
CA ILE A 291 -14.43 -13.66 -27.84
C ILE A 291 -15.91 -13.35 -27.81
N VAL A 292 -16.28 -12.22 -27.21
CA VAL A 292 -17.62 -11.65 -27.42
C VAL A 292 -17.66 -11.16 -28.86
N ASP A 293 -18.36 -11.87 -29.72
CA ASP A 293 -18.67 -11.37 -31.06
C ASP A 293 -19.52 -10.09 -30.89
N ARG A 294 -18.97 -8.95 -31.27
CA ARG A 294 -19.62 -7.63 -31.16
C ARG A 294 -20.90 -7.52 -31.99
N ASN A 295 -21.20 -8.54 -32.81
CA ASN A 295 -22.34 -8.58 -33.72
C ASN A 295 -23.51 -9.42 -33.20
N GLU A 296 -23.39 -10.19 -32.11
CA GLU A 296 -24.56 -10.77 -31.47
C GLU A 296 -25.31 -9.65 -30.72
N SER A 297 -26.29 -9.08 -31.37
CA SER A 297 -27.27 -8.18 -30.79
C SER A 297 -27.80 -8.79 -29.50
N VAL A 298 -27.61 -8.09 -28.38
CA VAL A 298 -28.37 -8.33 -27.14
C VAL A 298 -29.83 -8.38 -27.55
N GLY A 299 -30.43 -9.57 -27.48
CA GLY A 299 -31.81 -9.78 -27.93
C GLY A 299 -32.72 -8.73 -27.31
N ARG A 300 -33.32 -7.89 -28.15
CA ARG A 300 -34.30 -6.90 -27.74
C ARG A 300 -35.49 -7.68 -27.18
N GLY A 301 -35.67 -7.66 -25.85
CA GLY A 301 -36.89 -8.13 -25.25
C GLY A 301 -36.80 -8.96 -23.97
N GLY A 302 -35.65 -9.36 -23.48
CA GLY A 302 -35.53 -9.95 -22.14
C GLY A 302 -35.53 -8.83 -21.08
N ALA A 303 -36.46 -8.88 -20.12
CA ALA A 303 -36.41 -8.04 -18.96
C ALA A 303 -35.02 -8.23 -18.33
N ILE A 304 -34.22 -7.16 -18.25
CA ILE A 304 -33.00 -7.16 -17.45
C ILE A 304 -33.47 -7.50 -16.03
N PRO A 305 -33.04 -8.63 -15.44
CA PRO A 305 -33.41 -8.91 -14.07
C PRO A 305 -33.00 -7.67 -13.25
N SER A 306 -33.82 -7.26 -12.30
CA SER A 306 -33.48 -6.20 -11.37
C SER A 306 -32.34 -6.70 -10.47
N LEU A 307 -31.14 -6.71 -11.01
CA LEU A 307 -29.91 -6.93 -10.28
C LEU A 307 -29.87 -5.84 -9.21
N GLY A 308 -30.01 -6.23 -7.95
CA GLY A 308 -29.75 -5.32 -6.85
C GLY A 308 -28.37 -4.71 -7.11
N GLU A 309 -28.21 -3.43 -6.89
CA GLU A 309 -26.98 -2.70 -7.17
C GLU A 309 -25.80 -3.34 -6.41
N ILE A 310 -24.83 -3.90 -7.13
CA ILE A 310 -23.60 -4.47 -6.57
C ILE A 310 -22.49 -3.46 -6.80
N ARG A 311 -22.02 -2.89 -5.72
CA ARG A 311 -20.92 -1.90 -5.73
C ARG A 311 -20.08 -2.03 -4.47
N ASN A 312 -18.92 -1.37 -4.46
CA ASN A 312 -18.05 -1.24 -3.29
C ASN A 312 -17.61 -2.61 -2.71
N CYS A 313 -17.28 -3.54 -3.63
CA CYS A 313 -16.88 -4.90 -3.30
C CYS A 313 -15.45 -5.02 -2.78
N HIS A 314 -14.73 -3.91 -2.69
CA HIS A 314 -13.38 -3.89 -2.10
C HIS A 314 -13.43 -4.08 -0.59
N ILE A 315 -12.25 -4.32 0.02
CA ILE A 315 -12.11 -4.63 1.43
C ILE A 315 -11.09 -3.68 2.06
N ASN A 316 -11.51 -2.95 3.08
CA ASN A 316 -10.58 -2.17 3.91
C ASN A 316 -9.69 -3.10 4.73
N ILE A 317 -8.39 -2.81 4.78
CA ILE A 317 -7.44 -3.52 5.63
C ILE A 317 -6.79 -2.52 6.58
N GLY A 318 -7.04 -2.71 7.87
CA GLY A 318 -6.58 -1.85 8.95
C GLY A 318 -6.63 -2.57 10.29
N THR A 319 -6.39 -1.81 11.35
CA THR A 319 -6.46 -2.28 12.74
C THR A 319 -7.78 -1.89 13.42
N GLY A 320 -8.48 -0.87 12.89
CA GLY A 320 -9.61 -0.23 13.56
C GLY A 320 -9.20 0.62 14.77
N LYS A 321 -7.90 0.94 14.92
CA LYS A 321 -7.34 1.72 16.01
C LYS A 321 -6.57 2.92 15.47
N GLU A 322 -6.62 4.03 16.17
CA GLU A 322 -5.95 5.26 15.75
C GLU A 322 -5.10 5.85 16.87
N ILE A 323 -4.09 6.60 16.51
CA ILE A 323 -3.18 7.32 17.40
C ILE A 323 -2.96 8.73 16.85
N THR A 324 -2.78 9.74 17.73
CA THR A 324 -2.36 11.08 17.27
C THR A 324 -0.92 11.03 16.77
N ILE A 325 -0.58 11.92 15.84
CA ILE A 325 0.82 12.07 15.39
C ILE A 325 1.73 12.46 16.56
N LYS A 326 1.20 13.22 17.53
CA LYS A 326 1.91 13.58 18.76
C LYS A 326 2.23 12.37 19.62
N ASP A 327 1.23 11.54 19.91
CA ASP A 327 1.44 10.34 20.75
C ASP A 327 2.36 9.33 20.06
N LEU A 328 2.24 9.22 18.72
CA LEU A 328 3.16 8.42 17.93
C LEU A 328 4.60 8.92 18.05
N ALA A 329 4.82 10.24 18.00
CA ALA A 329 6.16 10.82 18.15
C ALA A 329 6.76 10.52 19.52
N PHE A 330 5.96 10.61 20.58
CA PHE A 330 6.41 10.24 21.92
C PHE A 330 6.65 8.73 22.08
N LEU A 331 5.86 7.89 21.43
CA LEU A 331 6.10 6.44 21.38
C LEU A 331 7.42 6.13 20.70
N VAL A 332 7.68 6.71 19.52
CA VAL A 332 8.96 6.55 18.80
C VAL A 332 10.13 7.10 19.63
N LYS A 333 9.97 8.28 20.24
CA LYS A 333 10.98 8.86 21.16
C LYS A 333 11.33 7.90 22.27
N LYS A 334 10.33 7.28 22.91
CA LYS A 334 10.51 6.29 24.00
C LYS A 334 11.25 5.03 23.49
N VAL A 335 10.85 4.49 22.33
CA VAL A 335 11.46 3.28 21.76
C VAL A 335 12.91 3.53 21.32
N VAL A 336 13.17 4.69 20.74
CA VAL A 336 14.54 5.12 20.34
C VAL A 336 15.39 5.45 21.56
N ASP A 337 14.77 5.74 22.71
CA ASP A 337 15.41 6.21 23.93
C ASP A 337 16.15 7.54 23.72
N PHE A 338 15.46 8.51 23.12
CA PHE A 338 15.98 9.87 22.90
C PHE A 338 15.61 10.78 24.08
N SER A 339 16.58 11.39 24.73
CA SER A 339 16.37 12.27 25.90
C SER A 339 15.95 13.70 25.53
N GLY A 340 16.25 14.16 24.29
CA GLY A 340 15.95 15.50 23.83
C GLY A 340 14.46 15.82 23.66
N GLU A 341 14.14 16.97 23.11
CA GLU A 341 12.77 17.47 22.98
C GLU A 341 12.15 17.13 21.61
N ILE A 342 10.83 16.88 21.58
CA ILE A 342 10.03 16.82 20.33
C ILE A 342 9.19 18.09 20.26
N CYS A 343 9.38 18.87 19.20
CA CYS A 343 8.62 20.09 18.93
C CYS A 343 7.77 19.93 17.66
N PHE A 344 6.71 20.71 17.56
CA PHE A 344 5.81 20.72 16.41
C PHE A 344 5.78 22.10 15.78
N ASP A 345 6.04 22.18 14.47
CA ASP A 345 5.97 23.41 13.68
C ASP A 345 4.55 23.57 13.10
N ALA A 346 3.67 24.24 13.82
CA ALA A 346 2.31 24.52 13.41
C ALA A 346 2.20 25.49 12.20
N SER A 347 3.30 26.09 11.73
CA SER A 347 3.31 26.86 10.47
C SER A 347 3.21 25.95 9.23
N LYS A 348 3.54 24.67 9.39
CA LYS A 348 3.42 23.65 8.35
C LYS A 348 2.03 23.02 8.38
N PRO A 349 1.51 22.62 7.21
CA PRO A 349 0.15 22.09 7.15
C PRO A 349 0.04 20.74 7.86
N ASP A 350 -1.05 20.57 8.59
CA ASP A 350 -1.56 19.26 8.96
C ASP A 350 -2.17 18.57 7.72
N GLY A 351 -2.10 17.26 7.66
CA GLY A 351 -2.88 16.50 6.69
C GLY A 351 -4.36 16.40 7.11
N THR A 352 -5.12 15.48 6.49
CA THR A 352 -6.51 15.18 6.86
C THR A 352 -6.62 14.98 8.39
N PRO A 353 -7.61 15.59 9.08
CA PRO A 353 -7.68 15.53 10.54
C PRO A 353 -7.80 14.11 11.12
N ARG A 354 -8.60 13.25 10.46
CA ARG A 354 -8.84 11.87 10.89
C ARG A 354 -8.97 10.93 9.70
N LYS A 355 -8.42 9.71 9.82
CA LYS A 355 -8.52 8.68 8.80
C LYS A 355 -8.47 7.30 9.44
N LEU A 356 -9.64 6.82 9.89
CA LEU A 356 -9.84 5.50 10.48
C LEU A 356 -10.75 4.69 9.58
N VAL A 357 -10.35 3.50 9.15
CA VAL A 357 -11.22 2.64 8.33
C VAL A 357 -12.04 1.67 9.17
N SER A 358 -13.25 1.34 8.70
CA SER A 358 -13.99 0.21 9.23
C SER A 358 -13.34 -1.10 8.76
N VAL A 359 -13.11 -2.00 9.70
CA VAL A 359 -12.56 -3.34 9.47
C VAL A 359 -13.60 -4.44 9.63
N GLU A 360 -14.88 -4.07 9.71
CA GLU A 360 -15.97 -5.03 9.96
C GLU A 360 -16.07 -6.08 8.87
N LYS A 361 -15.98 -5.67 7.60
CA LYS A 361 -15.99 -6.60 6.46
C LYS A 361 -14.83 -7.59 6.52
N LEU A 362 -13.62 -7.11 6.78
CA LEU A 362 -12.43 -7.96 6.92
C LEU A 362 -12.55 -8.92 8.09
N ASN A 363 -13.05 -8.45 9.25
CA ASN A 363 -13.28 -9.29 10.42
C ASN A 363 -14.33 -10.38 10.17
N ALA A 364 -15.40 -10.05 9.43
CA ALA A 364 -16.41 -11.03 9.01
C ALA A 364 -15.85 -12.09 8.05
N LEU A 365 -14.83 -11.75 7.26
CA LEU A 365 -14.07 -12.67 6.41
C LEU A 365 -13.00 -13.47 7.16
N GLY A 366 -12.94 -13.35 8.49
CA GLY A 366 -12.14 -14.22 9.36
C GLY A 366 -10.70 -13.76 9.61
N TRP A 367 -10.36 -12.48 9.37
CA TRP A 367 -9.02 -11.97 9.65
C TRP A 367 -9.01 -10.78 10.60
N ARG A 368 -7.99 -10.72 11.45
CA ARG A 368 -7.68 -9.60 12.35
C ARG A 368 -6.17 -9.41 12.43
N HIS A 369 -5.71 -8.16 12.64
CA HIS A 369 -4.31 -7.85 12.88
C HIS A 369 -3.80 -8.52 14.18
N SER A 370 -2.50 -8.73 14.26
CA SER A 370 -1.84 -9.37 15.39
C SER A 370 -0.84 -8.47 16.11
N VAL A 371 -0.28 -7.47 15.41
CA VAL A 371 0.78 -6.59 15.92
C VAL A 371 0.17 -5.26 16.33
N GLU A 372 0.28 -4.92 17.61
CA GLU A 372 -0.11 -3.61 18.13
C GLU A 372 0.96 -2.55 17.83
N ILE A 373 0.58 -1.27 17.87
CA ILE A 373 1.46 -0.18 17.44
C ILE A 373 2.75 -0.09 18.25
N GLU A 374 2.69 -0.33 19.57
CA GLU A 374 3.84 -0.29 20.47
C GLU A 374 4.88 -1.35 20.09
N GLU A 375 4.41 -2.57 19.86
CA GLU A 375 5.24 -3.68 19.43
C GLU A 375 5.80 -3.46 18.02
N GLY A 376 4.97 -2.96 17.11
CA GLY A 376 5.35 -2.68 15.73
C GLY A 376 6.44 -1.61 15.62
N VAL A 377 6.34 -0.54 16.40
CA VAL A 377 7.37 0.52 16.46
C VAL A 377 8.69 -0.03 16.99
N GLN A 378 8.66 -0.88 18.02
CA GLN A 378 9.87 -1.54 18.53
C GLN A 378 10.50 -2.45 17.46
N ARG A 379 9.72 -3.31 16.82
CA ARG A 379 10.19 -4.20 15.75
C ARG A 379 10.78 -3.41 14.55
N LEU A 380 10.16 -2.28 14.19
CA LEU A 380 10.66 -1.41 13.13
C LEU A 380 12.01 -0.81 13.49
N PHE A 381 12.17 -0.35 14.74
CA PHE A 381 13.43 0.24 15.20
C PHE A 381 14.55 -0.81 15.26
N ASP A 382 14.27 -2.02 15.72
CA ASP A 382 15.23 -3.11 15.75
C ASP A 382 15.70 -3.47 14.33
N TRP A 383 14.73 -3.63 13.39
CA TRP A 383 15.06 -3.85 11.98
C TRP A 383 15.88 -2.70 11.37
N TYR A 384 15.53 -1.45 11.71
CA TYR A 384 16.26 -0.28 11.23
C TYR A 384 17.74 -0.31 11.66
N LYS A 385 18.02 -0.56 12.94
CA LYS A 385 19.39 -0.72 13.45
C LYS A 385 20.16 -1.85 12.78
N GLU A 386 19.51 -3.02 12.63
CA GLU A 386 20.09 -4.14 11.91
C GLU A 386 20.44 -3.83 10.45
N SER A 387 19.61 -3.01 9.79
CA SER A 387 19.86 -2.60 8.40
C SER A 387 21.11 -1.75 8.26
N LEU A 388 21.47 -0.95 9.28
CA LEU A 388 22.71 -0.15 9.31
C LEU A 388 23.94 -1.02 9.48
N SER A 389 23.86 -2.09 10.28
CA SER A 389 25.00 -2.98 10.53
C SER A 389 25.34 -3.92 9.36
N LYS A 390 24.44 -4.04 8.37
CA LYS A 390 24.61 -4.90 7.19
C LYS A 390 25.08 -4.13 5.94
N ALA A 391 25.15 -2.82 6.01
CA ALA A 391 25.59 -1.92 4.96
C ALA A 391 27.07 -1.57 5.09
#